data_72b1e9a743228908ea6508bb2b08ae2b
#
_entry.id   72b1e9a743228908ea6508bb2b08ae2b
#
_cell.length_a   1.000
_cell.length_b   1.000
_cell.length_c   1.000
_cell.angle_alpha   90.00
_cell.angle_beta   90.00
_cell.angle_gamma   90.00
#
_symmetry.space_group_name_H-M   'P 1'
#
loop_
_entity.id
_entity.type
_entity.pdbx_description
1 polymer ?
#
loop_
_entity_poly.entity_id
_entity_poly.type
_entity_poly.pdbx_seq_one_letter_code
_entity_poly.pdbx_strand_id
1 'polypeptide(L)'
;VATRTAPPRTPRRRSRAPHVPPPDRRIRWLLIAAGVFLVIVLGRAVQMQVVDGGFYESRASGQHRDEVVIPAQRGAILDRDGYRLALTEEASTIGATPSLIKDRARVVAAVAEASGESPDAILQRLNAPDVLHVDLARQVPEARAKRVAALDLDGVDFTPEQRRVYPSAIAAPLIGVTDVGGTGLAGLELQYDQVLRGEDGLEVRTDDPAGNAIRVARVQEMQPGRTISTGIDRQVQTEAEAIAAQTRTSFRARSVTAIVLEPRTGEILAMASAPAPKGGDFRSGTADQLRLRGITDVYEPGSTFKAVTVGAGLATGRIKPTTRVEVGNSWQLYDGTLRDTHPEPGVKTATEALRISSNIGIAKLAYEHLSSSGNPDSVLSQWIDRFGFGAPTGIDLPGEVPGIVPEYDQWSGTSPLNIPIGHGIAATPIQIAQLYATIANDGVQITPHVVTRIDGQGPVEATRTRVMPARAARTLAQMLEGVVSDNGTGSAAAIPGYSVAGKTGTTKKID
;
A
#
# COMPACT_ATOMS: atom_id res chain seq x y z
N VAL A 1 45.32 25.45 130.68
CA VAL A 1 44.35 26.22 129.92
C VAL A 1 45.11 27.01 128.83
N ALA A 2 45.03 26.63 127.55
CA ALA A 2 45.74 27.29 126.51
C ALA A 2 44.81 27.61 125.32
N THR A 3 44.62 28.84 125.13
CA THR A 3 43.88 29.42 123.97
C THR A 3 44.77 29.39 122.66
N ARG A 4 44.27 28.73 121.64
CA ARG A 4 44.87 28.80 120.34
C ARG A 4 44.11 29.86 119.49
N THR A 5 44.85 30.84 119.07
CA THR A 5 44.43 31.88 118.13
C THR A 5 44.56 31.40 116.72
N ALA A 6 43.54 31.62 115.90
CA ALA A 6 43.51 31.28 114.44
C ALA A 6 44.25 32.31 113.59
N PRO A 7 44.89 31.94 112.44
CA PRO A 7 45.66 32.85 111.65
C PRO A 7 44.72 33.63 110.64
N PRO A 8 45.17 34.80 110.17
CA PRO A 8 44.37 35.71 109.37
C PRO A 8 44.18 35.23 107.90
N ARG A 9 42.96 35.39 107.37
CA ARG A 9 42.58 35.10 105.97
C ARG A 9 43.20 36.15 105.03
N THR A 10 44.00 35.71 104.04
CA THR A 10 44.48 36.52 102.95
C THR A 10 43.36 36.84 101.93
N PRO A 11 43.34 38.04 101.32
CA PRO A 11 42.28 38.41 100.36
C PRO A 11 42.52 37.76 99.02
N ARG A 12 41.45 37.10 98.43
CA ARG A 12 41.42 36.55 97.10
C ARG A 12 41.61 37.68 96.08
N ARG A 13 42.72 37.63 95.32
CA ARG A 13 42.94 38.43 94.13
C ARG A 13 41.93 38.08 93.01
N ARG A 14 41.01 39.01 92.70
CA ARG A 14 40.15 38.89 91.47
C ARG A 14 41.05 38.89 90.24
N SER A 15 41.03 37.81 89.44
CA SER A 15 41.64 37.76 88.15
C SER A 15 40.90 38.72 87.23
N ARG A 16 41.56 39.72 86.68
CA ARG A 16 41.07 40.57 85.62
C ARG A 16 41.03 39.73 84.37
N ALA A 17 39.84 39.65 83.72
CA ALA A 17 39.70 39.08 82.39
C ALA A 17 40.65 39.73 81.38
N PRO A 18 41.28 39.01 80.44
CA PRO A 18 42.17 39.56 79.49
C PRO A 18 41.46 40.64 78.64
N HIS A 19 42.02 41.80 78.57
CA HIS A 19 41.53 42.90 77.75
C HIS A 19 41.89 42.58 76.30
N VAL A 20 40.90 42.13 75.45
CA VAL A 20 41.09 41.95 74.02
C VAL A 20 41.12 43.33 73.41
N PRO A 21 42.22 43.76 72.77
CA PRO A 21 42.25 45.04 72.09
C PRO A 21 41.23 45.14 70.96
N PRO A 22 40.62 46.32 70.72
CA PRO A 22 39.65 46.44 69.63
C PRO A 22 40.37 46.14 68.31
N PRO A 23 39.72 45.39 67.40
CA PRO A 23 40.34 45.01 66.12
C PRO A 23 40.78 46.24 65.33
N ASP A 24 42.02 46.16 64.79
CA ASP A 24 42.62 47.22 63.99
C ASP A 24 41.65 47.71 62.89
N ARG A 25 41.62 49.02 62.59
CA ARG A 25 40.67 49.57 61.62
C ARG A 25 40.70 48.82 60.25
N ARG A 26 41.83 48.27 59.89
CA ARG A 26 42.00 47.44 58.65
C ARG A 26 41.22 46.12 58.74
N ILE A 27 41.26 45.48 59.92
CA ILE A 27 40.53 44.23 60.15
C ILE A 27 39.01 44.47 60.13
N ARG A 28 38.54 45.61 60.68
CA ARG A 28 37.14 46.00 60.62
C ARG A 28 36.65 46.20 59.19
N TRP A 29 37.44 46.90 58.36
CA TRP A 29 37.08 47.06 56.92
C TRP A 29 37.09 45.76 56.18
N LEU A 30 38.02 44.83 56.43
CA LEU A 30 38.04 43.50 55.85
C LEU A 30 36.79 42.66 56.26
N LEU A 31 36.38 42.72 57.52
CA LEU A 31 35.19 42.04 58.00
C LEU A 31 33.90 42.63 57.42
N ILE A 32 33.82 43.96 57.26
CA ILE A 32 32.71 44.63 56.58
C ILE A 32 32.67 44.21 55.09
N ALA A 33 33.80 44.24 54.39
CA ALA A 33 33.89 43.81 52.99
C ALA A 33 33.51 42.33 52.82
N ALA A 34 33.96 41.45 53.72
CA ALA A 34 33.59 40.03 53.74
C ALA A 34 32.09 39.83 54.02
N GLY A 35 31.53 40.62 54.95
CA GLY A 35 30.10 40.61 55.25
C GLY A 35 29.23 41.06 54.07
N VAL A 36 29.64 42.16 53.40
CA VAL A 36 28.96 42.64 52.19
C VAL A 36 29.07 41.61 51.07
N PHE A 37 30.26 41.04 50.85
CA PHE A 37 30.43 39.97 49.87
C PHE A 37 29.53 38.77 50.17
N LEU A 38 29.45 38.32 51.44
CA LEU A 38 28.57 37.22 51.83
C LEU A 38 27.08 37.55 51.60
N VAL A 39 26.65 38.78 51.89
CA VAL A 39 25.29 39.25 51.61
C VAL A 39 25.00 39.24 50.10
N ILE A 40 25.95 39.68 49.27
CA ILE A 40 25.80 39.61 47.79
C ILE A 40 25.68 38.16 47.34
N VAL A 41 26.55 37.28 47.80
CA VAL A 41 26.50 35.84 47.46
C VAL A 41 25.20 35.19 47.89
N LEU A 42 24.74 35.46 49.13
CA LEU A 42 23.45 34.98 49.63
C LEU A 42 22.28 35.56 48.84
N GLY A 43 22.29 36.85 48.57
CA GLY A 43 21.28 37.50 47.71
C GLY A 43 21.21 36.90 46.33
N ARG A 44 22.37 36.61 45.74
CA ARG A 44 22.44 35.94 44.45
C ARG A 44 21.94 34.46 44.50
N ALA A 45 22.30 33.76 45.57
CA ALA A 45 21.80 32.40 45.81
C ALA A 45 20.28 32.36 45.96
N VAL A 46 19.70 33.30 46.73
CA VAL A 46 18.25 33.44 46.89
C VAL A 46 17.61 33.80 45.53
N GLN A 47 18.18 34.74 44.80
CA GLN A 47 17.68 35.08 43.47
C GLN A 47 17.68 33.85 42.55
N MET A 48 18.77 33.08 42.45
CA MET A 48 18.87 31.89 41.61
C MET A 48 17.96 30.77 42.03
N GLN A 49 17.73 30.58 43.37
CA GLN A 49 16.94 29.45 43.90
C GLN A 49 15.45 29.76 44.05
N VAL A 50 15.08 31.02 44.36
CA VAL A 50 13.68 31.40 44.65
C VAL A 50 13.07 32.21 43.53
N VAL A 51 13.75 33.18 42.95
CA VAL A 51 13.19 34.06 41.91
C VAL A 51 13.33 33.42 40.52
N ASP A 52 14.55 32.96 40.21
CA ASP A 52 14.88 32.37 38.88
C ASP A 52 14.82 30.84 38.89
N GLY A 53 14.44 30.21 40.03
CA GLY A 53 14.40 28.77 40.19
C GLY A 53 13.52 28.07 39.18
N GLY A 54 12.32 28.60 38.92
CA GLY A 54 11.41 28.06 37.89
C GLY A 54 11.94 28.19 36.46
N PHE A 55 12.71 29.23 36.18
CA PHE A 55 13.36 29.39 34.87
C PHE A 55 14.50 28.37 34.67
N TYR A 56 15.33 28.16 35.68
CA TYR A 56 16.41 27.17 35.61
C TYR A 56 15.85 25.73 35.69
N GLU A 57 14.78 25.48 36.43
CA GLU A 57 14.09 24.19 36.48
C GLU A 57 13.44 23.84 35.13
N SER A 58 12.76 24.82 34.48
CA SER A 58 12.21 24.62 33.13
C SER A 58 13.29 24.38 32.07
N ARG A 59 14.43 25.06 32.20
CA ARG A 59 15.55 24.90 31.29
C ARG A 59 16.31 23.59 31.51
N ALA A 60 16.51 23.17 32.75
CA ALA A 60 17.08 21.89 33.11
C ALA A 60 16.15 20.73 32.71
N SER A 61 14.85 20.85 32.94
CA SER A 61 13.86 19.85 32.52
C SER A 61 13.70 19.76 31.01
N GLY A 62 13.93 20.87 30.27
CA GLY A 62 13.95 20.88 28.80
C GLY A 62 15.21 20.29 28.19
N GLN A 63 16.35 20.29 28.91
CA GLN A 63 17.62 19.71 28.45
C GLN A 63 17.78 18.22 28.70
N HIS A 64 16.91 17.61 29.54
CA HIS A 64 16.98 16.21 29.96
C HIS A 64 15.69 15.43 29.67
N ARG A 65 14.77 16.03 28.88
CA ARG A 65 13.55 15.37 28.45
C ARG A 65 13.63 15.09 26.97
N ASP A 66 13.78 13.82 26.64
CA ASP A 66 13.72 13.34 25.26
C ASP A 66 12.37 12.66 25.04
N GLU A 67 11.67 13.11 24.00
CA GLU A 67 10.47 12.44 23.52
C GLU A 67 10.90 11.32 22.56
N VAL A 68 10.66 10.08 22.98
CA VAL A 68 10.99 8.90 22.18
C VAL A 68 9.70 8.34 21.59
N VAL A 69 9.58 8.43 20.27
CA VAL A 69 8.51 7.80 19.54
C VAL A 69 8.78 6.29 19.46
N ILE A 70 7.80 5.49 19.89
CA ILE A 70 7.83 4.02 19.75
C ILE A 70 7.00 3.68 18.52
N PRO A 71 7.62 3.34 17.39
CA PRO A 71 6.89 3.09 16.16
C PRO A 71 5.96 1.89 16.31
N ALA A 72 4.72 2.05 15.86
CA ALA A 72 3.74 0.97 15.85
C ALA A 72 4.15 -0.12 14.87
N GLN A 73 3.97 -1.38 15.28
CA GLN A 73 4.22 -2.49 14.38
C GLN A 73 3.15 -2.51 13.29
N ARG A 74 3.58 -2.35 12.03
CA ARG A 74 2.68 -2.39 10.87
C ARG A 74 2.05 -3.75 10.69
N GLY A 75 0.72 -3.82 10.51
CA GLY A 75 -0.06 -5.04 10.33
C GLY A 75 0.39 -5.88 9.14
N ALA A 76 0.18 -7.18 9.21
CA ALA A 76 0.52 -8.10 8.13
C ALA A 76 -0.51 -8.05 6.98
N ILE A 77 -0.07 -8.42 5.76
CA ILE A 77 -0.95 -8.73 4.63
C ILE A 77 -0.85 -10.23 4.39
N LEU A 78 -2.00 -10.91 4.45
CA LEU A 78 -2.10 -12.36 4.32
C LEU A 78 -2.78 -12.75 3.00
N ASP A 79 -2.40 -13.89 2.42
CA ASP A 79 -3.19 -14.54 1.38
C ASP A 79 -4.44 -15.21 1.99
N ARG A 80 -5.26 -15.88 1.16
CA ARG A 80 -6.50 -16.53 1.60
C ARG A 80 -6.26 -17.67 2.60
N ASP A 81 -5.09 -18.29 2.61
CA ASP A 81 -4.72 -19.42 3.47
C ASP A 81 -3.94 -18.97 4.71
N GLY A 82 -3.75 -17.66 4.90
CA GLY A 82 -3.01 -17.08 6.03
C GLY A 82 -1.51 -17.01 5.85
N TYR A 83 -0.98 -17.26 4.64
CA TYR A 83 0.43 -17.05 4.36
C TYR A 83 0.75 -15.55 4.30
N ARG A 84 1.87 -15.16 4.89
CA ARG A 84 2.28 -13.75 4.98
C ARG A 84 2.86 -13.26 3.65
N LEU A 85 2.12 -12.39 2.96
CA LEU A 85 2.58 -11.71 1.75
C LEU A 85 3.43 -10.48 2.09
N ALA A 86 3.09 -9.80 3.19
CA ALA A 86 3.88 -8.73 3.77
C ALA A 86 3.84 -8.80 5.30
N LEU A 87 4.98 -8.56 5.94
CA LEU A 87 5.09 -8.52 7.41
C LEU A 87 6.14 -7.50 7.84
N THR A 88 6.11 -7.14 9.14
CA THR A 88 7.10 -6.28 9.75
C THR A 88 8.01 -7.10 10.66
N GLU A 89 9.32 -6.92 10.51
CA GLU A 89 10.36 -7.53 11.32
C GLU A 89 11.10 -6.47 12.12
N GLU A 90 11.64 -6.86 13.26
CA GLU A 90 12.57 -6.03 14.01
C GLU A 90 13.87 -5.85 13.23
N ALA A 91 14.38 -4.65 13.24
CA ALA A 91 15.61 -4.24 12.59
C ALA A 91 16.32 -3.18 13.44
N SER A 92 17.54 -2.84 13.06
CA SER A 92 18.29 -1.75 13.69
C SER A 92 18.94 -0.88 12.62
N THR A 93 19.00 0.41 12.87
CA THR A 93 19.92 1.32 12.22
C THR A 93 21.28 1.19 12.91
N ILE A 94 22.33 0.97 12.14
CA ILE A 94 23.72 1.00 12.62
C ILE A 94 24.24 2.40 12.38
N GLY A 95 24.40 3.16 13.46
CA GLY A 95 24.97 4.49 13.49
C GLY A 95 26.44 4.49 13.86
N ALA A 96 27.08 5.62 13.63
CA ALA A 96 28.46 5.81 14.05
C ALA A 96 28.81 7.27 14.37
N THR A 97 29.66 7.46 15.35
CA THR A 97 30.36 8.71 15.66
C THR A 97 31.76 8.67 15.07
N PRO A 98 32.04 9.26 13.88
CA PRO A 98 33.29 9.04 13.14
C PRO A 98 34.58 9.40 13.90
N SER A 99 34.50 10.37 14.85
CA SER A 99 35.62 10.79 15.68
C SER A 99 36.07 9.76 16.72
N LEU A 100 35.18 8.82 17.08
CA LEU A 100 35.46 7.77 18.07
C LEU A 100 35.97 6.46 17.43
N ILE A 101 35.85 6.33 16.10
CA ILE A 101 36.23 5.11 15.40
C ILE A 101 37.74 5.03 15.21
N LYS A 102 38.37 4.01 15.81
CA LYS A 102 39.80 3.75 15.69
C LYS A 102 40.16 2.92 14.45
N ASP A 103 39.31 1.95 14.09
CA ASP A 103 39.52 1.04 12.94
C ASP A 103 38.34 1.12 11.96
N ARG A 104 38.44 2.07 11.03
CA ARG A 104 37.41 2.32 10.00
C ARG A 104 37.23 1.12 9.07
N ALA A 105 38.30 0.41 8.73
CA ALA A 105 38.20 -0.72 7.82
C ALA A 105 37.40 -1.88 8.44
N ARG A 106 37.61 -2.15 9.71
CA ARG A 106 36.84 -3.16 10.46
C ARG A 106 35.37 -2.81 10.59
N VAL A 107 35.05 -1.54 10.88
CA VAL A 107 33.65 -1.05 10.95
C VAL A 107 32.98 -1.19 9.58
N VAL A 108 33.62 -0.73 8.50
CA VAL A 108 33.07 -0.80 7.14
C VAL A 108 32.83 -2.25 6.73
N ALA A 109 33.77 -3.16 6.99
CA ALA A 109 33.61 -4.57 6.64
C ALA A 109 32.44 -5.23 7.41
N ALA A 110 32.34 -4.99 8.72
CA ALA A 110 31.27 -5.55 9.55
C ALA A 110 29.89 -5.04 9.14
N VAL A 111 29.75 -3.73 8.88
CA VAL A 111 28.49 -3.11 8.48
C VAL A 111 28.11 -3.56 7.05
N ALA A 112 29.06 -3.65 6.12
CA ALA A 112 28.81 -4.14 4.77
C ALA A 112 28.28 -5.59 4.75
N GLU A 113 28.90 -6.47 5.55
CA GLU A 113 28.43 -7.86 5.70
C GLU A 113 27.02 -7.93 6.28
N ALA A 114 26.71 -7.09 7.28
CA ALA A 114 25.42 -7.09 7.95
C ALA A 114 24.30 -6.51 7.08
N SER A 115 24.56 -5.37 6.39
CA SER A 115 23.57 -4.65 5.59
C SER A 115 23.43 -5.21 4.16
N GLY A 116 24.50 -5.75 3.60
CA GLY A 116 24.61 -6.10 2.18
C GLY A 116 24.90 -4.90 1.28
N GLU A 117 25.18 -3.72 1.86
CA GLU A 117 25.57 -2.53 1.09
C GLU A 117 27.04 -2.60 0.68
N SER A 118 27.42 -1.80 -0.34
CA SER A 118 28.81 -1.76 -0.77
C SER A 118 29.71 -1.13 0.28
N PRO A 119 30.92 -1.66 0.52
CA PRO A 119 31.88 -1.07 1.45
C PRO A 119 32.20 0.39 1.12
N ASP A 120 32.25 0.75 -0.17
CA ASP A 120 32.55 2.12 -0.63
C ASP A 120 31.45 3.11 -0.22
N ALA A 121 30.17 2.71 -0.30
CA ALA A 121 29.06 3.56 0.12
C ALA A 121 29.08 3.83 1.63
N ILE A 122 29.38 2.82 2.42
CA ILE A 122 29.53 2.94 3.88
C ILE A 122 30.74 3.82 4.23
N LEU A 123 31.87 3.60 3.55
CA LEU A 123 33.08 4.40 3.74
C LEU A 123 32.84 5.87 3.37
N GLN A 124 32.09 6.14 2.31
CA GLN A 124 31.72 7.50 1.91
C GLN A 124 30.89 8.20 2.98
N ARG A 125 29.90 7.53 3.57
CA ARG A 125 29.11 8.09 4.70
C ARG A 125 29.99 8.35 5.92
N LEU A 126 30.88 7.40 6.26
CA LEU A 126 31.77 7.52 7.42
C LEU A 126 32.79 8.66 7.27
N ASN A 127 33.14 9.03 6.04
CA ASN A 127 34.09 10.10 5.74
C ASN A 127 33.40 11.43 5.38
N ALA A 128 32.08 11.57 5.58
CA ALA A 128 31.38 12.82 5.35
C ALA A 128 31.98 13.93 6.23
N PRO A 129 32.29 15.13 5.67
CA PRO A 129 32.88 16.21 6.43
C PRO A 129 31.86 16.80 7.42
N ASP A 130 32.35 17.25 8.57
CA ASP A 130 31.61 18.01 9.59
C ASP A 130 30.39 17.28 10.18
N VAL A 131 30.39 15.93 10.16
CA VAL A 131 29.33 15.10 10.72
C VAL A 131 29.73 14.56 12.08
N LEU A 132 28.94 14.89 13.11
CA LEU A 132 29.14 14.38 14.47
C LEU A 132 28.70 12.92 14.60
N HIS A 133 27.57 12.58 13.96
CA HIS A 133 27.00 11.24 13.94
C HIS A 133 26.42 10.96 12.54
N VAL A 134 26.51 9.70 12.08
CA VAL A 134 26.02 9.29 10.75
C VAL A 134 25.44 7.89 10.79
N ASP A 135 24.29 7.69 10.11
CA ASP A 135 23.72 6.38 9.86
C ASP A 135 24.55 5.65 8.79
N LEU A 136 25.24 4.60 9.17
CA LEU A 136 26.02 3.77 8.24
C LEU A 136 25.14 2.82 7.44
N ALA A 137 24.14 2.20 8.08
CA ALA A 137 23.18 1.32 7.43
C ALA A 137 21.85 1.33 8.18
N ARG A 138 20.75 1.36 7.44
CA ARG A 138 19.39 1.34 8.00
C ARG A 138 18.71 -0.01 7.74
N GLN A 139 17.69 -0.32 8.56
CA GLN A 139 16.85 -1.52 8.43
C GLN A 139 17.67 -2.84 8.37
N VAL A 140 18.78 -2.89 9.08
CA VAL A 140 19.59 -4.10 9.21
C VAL A 140 18.82 -5.11 10.05
N PRO A 141 18.58 -6.34 9.55
CA PRO A 141 17.86 -7.36 10.33
C PRO A 141 18.48 -7.56 11.72
N GLU A 142 17.61 -7.60 12.75
CA GLU A 142 18.03 -7.59 14.15
C GLU A 142 19.11 -8.66 14.46
N ALA A 143 18.96 -9.87 13.92
CA ALA A 143 19.94 -10.93 14.10
C ALA A 143 21.32 -10.59 13.50
N ARG A 144 21.37 -9.77 12.45
CA ARG A 144 22.64 -9.31 11.85
C ARG A 144 23.22 -8.14 12.62
N ALA A 145 22.38 -7.18 13.04
CA ALA A 145 22.80 -6.06 13.88
C ALA A 145 23.40 -6.54 15.20
N LYS A 146 22.80 -7.53 15.86
CA LYS A 146 23.35 -8.16 17.08
C LYS A 146 24.73 -8.78 16.86
N ARG A 147 25.02 -9.35 15.67
CA ARG A 147 26.37 -9.85 15.38
C ARG A 147 27.40 -8.73 15.28
N VAL A 148 27.02 -7.58 14.70
CA VAL A 148 27.91 -6.40 14.66
C VAL A 148 28.10 -5.83 16.06
N ALA A 149 27.05 -5.75 16.87
CA ALA A 149 27.12 -5.28 18.26
C ALA A 149 28.06 -6.16 19.12
N ALA A 150 28.06 -7.47 18.90
CA ALA A 150 28.96 -8.39 19.60
C ALA A 150 30.45 -8.18 19.27
N LEU A 151 30.80 -7.41 18.23
CA LEU A 151 32.18 -7.06 17.90
C LEU A 151 32.74 -5.91 18.75
N ASP A 152 31.90 -5.25 19.54
CA ASP A 152 32.23 -4.13 20.44
C ASP A 152 33.10 -3.05 19.75
N LEU A 153 32.59 -2.49 18.67
CA LEU A 153 33.32 -1.54 17.83
C LEU A 153 33.21 -0.14 18.40
N ASP A 154 34.35 0.52 18.65
CA ASP A 154 34.40 1.89 19.17
C ASP A 154 33.59 2.86 18.27
N GLY A 155 32.71 3.67 18.88
CA GLY A 155 31.97 4.72 18.20
C GLY A 155 30.84 4.24 17.29
N VAL A 156 30.45 2.96 17.36
CA VAL A 156 29.28 2.38 16.67
C VAL A 156 28.13 2.23 17.65
N ASP A 157 26.95 2.65 17.24
CA ASP A 157 25.71 2.56 18.02
C ASP A 157 24.59 1.90 17.22
N PHE A 158 23.51 1.52 17.91
CA PHE A 158 22.40 0.77 17.34
C PHE A 158 21.09 1.40 17.80
N THR A 159 20.30 1.87 16.84
CA THR A 159 18.96 2.39 17.11
C THR A 159 17.91 1.38 16.62
N PRO A 160 16.99 0.92 17.48
CA PRO A 160 15.90 0.03 17.06
C PRO A 160 15.07 0.65 15.93
N GLU A 161 14.79 -0.15 14.92
CA GLU A 161 14.00 0.22 13.76
C GLU A 161 13.09 -0.93 13.35
N GLN A 162 12.13 -0.67 12.47
CA GLN A 162 11.29 -1.69 11.87
C GLN A 162 11.59 -1.81 10.39
N ARG A 163 11.46 -3.03 9.86
CA ARG A 163 11.67 -3.33 8.45
C ARG A 163 10.46 -4.02 7.87
N ARG A 164 9.92 -3.46 6.77
CA ARG A 164 8.87 -4.12 6.01
C ARG A 164 9.49 -5.16 5.08
N VAL A 165 8.96 -6.39 5.13
CA VAL A 165 9.48 -7.55 4.40
C VAL A 165 8.35 -8.17 3.57
N TYR A 166 8.69 -8.55 2.36
CA TYR A 166 7.81 -9.25 1.41
C TYR A 166 8.43 -10.62 1.11
N PRO A 167 8.03 -11.68 1.82
CA PRO A 167 8.71 -12.99 1.75
C PRO A 167 8.66 -13.66 0.39
N SER A 168 7.66 -13.31 -0.42
CA SER A 168 7.53 -13.82 -1.79
C SER A 168 7.40 -12.68 -2.77
N ALA A 169 7.85 -12.92 -4.01
CA ALA A 169 7.76 -11.96 -5.11
C ALA A 169 6.36 -11.86 -5.73
N ILE A 170 5.43 -12.71 -5.30
CA ILE A 170 4.11 -12.82 -5.92
C ILE A 170 3.22 -11.62 -5.63
N ALA A 171 2.32 -11.30 -6.53
CA ALA A 171 1.35 -10.22 -6.41
C ALA A 171 1.97 -8.85 -6.16
N ALA A 172 3.21 -8.65 -6.58
CA ALA A 172 4.00 -7.47 -6.30
C ALA A 172 3.26 -6.15 -6.50
N PRO A 173 2.68 -5.85 -7.67
CA PRO A 173 1.94 -4.61 -7.88
C PRO A 173 0.68 -4.48 -7.02
N LEU A 174 0.03 -5.61 -6.67
CA LEU A 174 -1.15 -5.62 -5.80
C LEU A 174 -0.81 -5.27 -4.36
N ILE A 175 0.20 -5.95 -3.81
CA ILE A 175 0.65 -5.70 -2.45
C ILE A 175 1.19 -4.29 -2.33
N GLY A 176 2.00 -3.86 -3.28
CA GLY A 176 2.65 -2.56 -3.27
C GLY A 176 3.88 -2.52 -2.38
N VAL A 177 4.28 -1.31 -1.98
CA VAL A 177 5.50 -1.06 -1.20
C VAL A 177 5.27 0.04 -0.17
N THR A 178 6.11 0.04 0.87
CA THR A 178 6.25 1.17 1.79
C THR A 178 7.57 1.92 1.55
N ASP A 179 7.63 3.16 2.00
CA ASP A 179 8.90 3.85 2.20
C ASP A 179 9.67 3.29 3.41
N VAL A 180 10.85 3.85 3.67
CA VAL A 180 11.69 3.47 4.81
C VAL A 180 11.01 3.80 6.15
N GLY A 181 10.14 4.81 6.19
CA GLY A 181 9.36 5.19 7.37
C GLY A 181 8.10 4.35 7.60
N GLY A 182 7.84 3.35 6.73
CA GLY A 182 6.68 2.47 6.85
C GLY A 182 5.38 3.04 6.28
N THR A 183 5.42 4.16 5.52
CA THR A 183 4.25 4.72 4.82
C THR A 183 3.99 3.99 3.52
N GLY A 184 2.75 3.60 3.26
CA GLY A 184 2.35 2.93 2.03
C GLY A 184 2.47 3.84 0.80
N LEU A 185 3.14 3.36 -0.27
CA LEU A 185 3.38 4.13 -1.49
C LEU A 185 2.58 3.61 -2.69
N ALA A 186 2.19 2.35 -2.70
CA ALA A 186 1.46 1.72 -3.81
C ALA A 186 0.65 0.52 -3.33
N GLY A 187 -0.27 0.04 -4.17
CA GLY A 187 -1.05 -1.19 -3.95
C GLY A 187 -1.86 -1.18 -2.65
N LEU A 188 -2.01 -2.33 -2.04
CA LEU A 188 -2.71 -2.49 -0.75
C LEU A 188 -2.00 -1.76 0.39
N GLU A 189 -0.67 -1.65 0.35
CA GLU A 189 0.09 -0.88 1.34
C GLU A 189 -0.36 0.58 1.38
N LEU A 190 -0.64 1.19 0.22
CA LEU A 190 -1.18 2.55 0.12
C LEU A 190 -2.67 2.60 0.47
N GLN A 191 -3.47 1.72 -0.13
CA GLN A 191 -4.93 1.74 0.02
C GLN A 191 -5.36 1.55 1.47
N TYR A 192 -4.65 0.68 2.20
CA TYR A 192 -4.94 0.35 3.59
C TYR A 192 -3.90 0.92 4.57
N ASP A 193 -3.18 1.99 4.19
CA ASP A 193 -2.10 2.53 5.01
C ASP A 193 -2.55 2.88 6.43
N GLN A 194 -3.70 3.53 6.59
CA GLN A 194 -4.24 3.89 7.91
C GLN A 194 -4.59 2.67 8.78
N VAL A 195 -5.01 1.57 8.15
CA VAL A 195 -5.34 0.32 8.84
C VAL A 195 -4.08 -0.42 9.25
N LEU A 196 -3.12 -0.48 8.33
CA LEU A 196 -1.88 -1.25 8.49
C LEU A 196 -0.86 -0.55 9.40
N ARG A 197 -0.78 0.79 9.39
CA ARG A 197 0.25 1.56 10.10
C ARG A 197 0.17 1.43 11.61
N GLY A 198 -1.06 1.41 12.19
CA GLY A 198 -1.26 1.51 13.64
C GLY A 198 -1.04 2.93 14.16
N GLU A 199 -0.91 3.05 15.48
CA GLU A 199 -0.68 4.32 16.17
C GLU A 199 0.59 4.24 17.01
N ASP A 200 1.53 5.14 16.75
CA ASP A 200 2.81 5.18 17.45
C ASP A 200 2.61 5.50 18.94
N GLY A 201 3.42 4.89 19.78
CA GLY A 201 3.53 5.22 21.19
C GLY A 201 4.45 6.41 21.42
N LEU A 202 4.30 7.06 22.56
CA LEU A 202 5.16 8.17 22.98
C LEU A 202 5.64 7.92 24.42
N GLU A 203 6.96 7.86 24.60
CA GLU A 203 7.60 7.85 25.90
C GLU A 203 8.40 9.14 26.09
N VAL A 204 8.28 9.73 27.29
CA VAL A 204 9.14 10.81 27.72
C VAL A 204 10.20 10.24 28.63
N ARG A 205 11.45 10.30 28.22
CA ARG A 205 12.63 9.92 29.01
C ARG A 205 13.23 11.15 29.66
N THR A 206 13.64 10.98 30.89
CA THR A 206 14.48 11.97 31.59
C THR A 206 15.80 11.30 31.87
N ASP A 207 16.87 11.76 31.24
CA ASP A 207 18.17 11.15 31.32
C ASP A 207 19.09 11.93 32.29
N ASP A 208 20.06 11.22 32.86
CA ASP A 208 21.14 11.85 33.63
C ASP A 208 22.18 12.50 32.66
N PRO A 209 23.13 13.30 33.16
CA PRO A 209 24.20 13.89 32.32
C PRO A 209 25.08 12.85 31.60
N ALA A 210 25.03 11.58 32.00
CA ALA A 210 25.75 10.48 31.37
C ALA A 210 24.91 9.74 30.32
N GLY A 211 23.63 10.15 30.11
CA GLY A 211 22.71 9.54 29.13
C GLY A 211 21.92 8.32 29.68
N ASN A 212 21.96 8.06 30.99
CA ASN A 212 21.18 6.96 31.55
C ASN A 212 19.76 7.44 31.91
N ALA A 213 18.74 6.69 31.53
CA ALA A 213 17.36 7.04 31.84
C ALA A 213 17.10 6.96 33.36
N ILE A 214 16.83 8.11 33.98
CA ILE A 214 16.42 8.23 35.38
C ILE A 214 14.93 7.97 35.53
N ARG A 215 14.13 8.42 34.57
CA ARG A 215 12.66 8.27 34.56
C ARG A 215 12.16 8.07 33.16
N VAL A 216 11.31 7.07 32.99
CA VAL A 216 10.57 6.81 31.76
C VAL A 216 9.09 6.94 32.09
N ALA A 217 8.39 7.85 31.42
CA ALA A 217 6.94 8.02 31.53
C ALA A 217 6.33 7.75 30.16
N ARG A 218 5.49 6.72 30.05
CA ARG A 218 4.71 6.46 28.85
C ARG A 218 3.56 7.46 28.79
N VAL A 219 3.51 8.26 27.74
CA VAL A 219 2.49 9.28 27.51
C VAL A 219 1.37 8.74 26.65
N GLN A 220 1.74 7.90 25.65
CA GLN A 220 0.80 7.25 24.75
C GLN A 220 1.21 5.79 24.56
N GLU A 221 0.27 4.86 24.70
CA GLU A 221 0.51 3.45 24.37
C GLU A 221 0.51 3.24 22.86
N MET A 222 1.50 2.50 22.37
CA MET A 222 1.58 2.07 20.99
C MET A 222 0.43 1.09 20.69
N GLN A 223 -0.29 1.32 19.57
CA GLN A 223 -1.29 0.40 19.07
C GLN A 223 -0.81 -0.20 17.75
N PRO A 224 -0.60 -1.52 17.67
CA PRO A 224 -0.15 -2.14 16.44
C PRO A 224 -1.19 -1.99 15.33
N GLY A 225 -0.71 -1.91 14.11
CA GLY A 225 -1.56 -1.93 12.93
C GLY A 225 -2.32 -3.24 12.80
N ARG A 226 -3.48 -3.19 12.16
CA ARG A 226 -4.34 -4.34 11.98
C ARG A 226 -3.92 -5.15 10.75
N THR A 227 -3.99 -6.47 10.88
CA THR A 227 -3.73 -7.40 9.78
C THR A 227 -4.91 -7.40 8.81
N ILE A 228 -4.61 -7.46 7.51
CA ILE A 228 -5.60 -7.69 6.46
C ILE A 228 -5.39 -9.05 5.82
N SER A 229 -6.49 -9.76 5.53
CA SER A 229 -6.49 -11.00 4.76
C SER A 229 -7.05 -10.71 3.37
N THR A 230 -6.47 -11.31 2.35
CA THR A 230 -6.87 -11.12 0.95
C THR A 230 -7.52 -12.37 0.37
N GLY A 231 -8.23 -12.22 -0.74
CA GLY A 231 -8.72 -13.33 -1.55
C GLY A 231 -7.65 -13.99 -2.42
N ILE A 232 -6.42 -13.44 -2.43
CA ILE A 232 -5.33 -13.93 -3.27
C ILE A 232 -5.03 -15.40 -2.94
N ASP A 233 -5.16 -16.25 -3.96
CA ASP A 233 -4.68 -17.63 -3.92
C ASP A 233 -3.26 -17.66 -4.46
N ARG A 234 -2.31 -17.98 -3.57
CA ARG A 234 -0.89 -17.92 -3.91
C ARG A 234 -0.52 -18.85 -5.08
N GLN A 235 -1.12 -20.01 -5.18
CA GLN A 235 -0.85 -20.94 -6.28
C GLN A 235 -1.40 -20.41 -7.60
N VAL A 236 -2.66 -19.95 -7.60
CA VAL A 236 -3.30 -19.36 -8.78
C VAL A 236 -2.56 -18.10 -9.24
N GLN A 237 -2.14 -17.26 -8.30
CA GLN A 237 -1.36 -16.04 -8.60
C GLN A 237 0.00 -16.38 -9.24
N THR A 238 0.73 -17.36 -8.68
CA THR A 238 2.04 -17.78 -9.21
C THR A 238 1.91 -18.30 -10.64
N GLU A 239 0.91 -19.15 -10.90
CA GLU A 239 0.64 -19.67 -12.25
C GLU A 239 0.22 -18.56 -13.22
N ALA A 240 -0.64 -17.63 -12.78
CA ALA A 240 -1.05 -16.50 -13.60
C ALA A 240 0.12 -15.61 -13.99
N GLU A 241 1.07 -15.34 -13.08
CA GLU A 241 2.29 -14.59 -13.35
C GLU A 241 3.21 -15.31 -14.34
N ALA A 242 3.41 -16.61 -14.14
CA ALA A 242 4.23 -17.43 -15.04
C ALA A 242 3.65 -17.47 -16.44
N ILE A 243 2.32 -17.69 -16.58
CA ILE A 243 1.61 -17.69 -17.86
C ILE A 243 1.67 -16.31 -18.52
N ALA A 244 1.47 -15.22 -17.77
CA ALA A 244 1.56 -13.87 -18.30
C ALA A 244 2.97 -13.56 -18.85
N ALA A 245 4.02 -13.94 -18.12
CA ALA A 245 5.40 -13.75 -18.54
C ALA A 245 5.74 -14.60 -19.78
N GLN A 246 5.33 -15.86 -19.81
CA GLN A 246 5.51 -16.76 -20.96
C GLN A 246 4.77 -16.24 -22.19
N THR A 247 3.49 -15.86 -22.03
CA THR A 247 2.66 -15.31 -23.11
C THR A 247 3.27 -14.04 -23.68
N ARG A 248 3.73 -13.14 -22.81
CA ARG A 248 4.41 -11.92 -23.26
C ARG A 248 5.62 -12.21 -24.14
N THR A 249 6.43 -13.21 -23.77
CA THR A 249 7.62 -13.59 -24.52
C THR A 249 7.26 -14.28 -25.83
N SER A 250 6.35 -15.25 -25.80
CA SER A 250 5.96 -16.06 -26.97
C SER A 250 5.30 -15.22 -28.05
N PHE A 251 4.47 -14.26 -27.68
CA PHE A 251 3.76 -13.37 -28.62
C PHE A 251 4.44 -12.01 -28.80
N ARG A 252 5.59 -11.76 -28.19
CA ARG A 252 6.28 -10.45 -28.18
C ARG A 252 5.36 -9.31 -27.80
N ALA A 253 4.44 -9.58 -26.85
CA ALA A 253 3.47 -8.59 -26.41
C ALA A 253 4.14 -7.48 -25.59
N ARG A 254 3.65 -6.24 -25.70
CA ARG A 254 4.11 -5.12 -24.86
C ARG A 254 3.79 -5.39 -23.41
N SER A 255 2.57 -5.86 -23.14
CA SER A 255 2.10 -6.28 -21.82
C SER A 255 1.09 -7.40 -21.93
N VAL A 256 0.96 -8.17 -20.87
CA VAL A 256 -0.09 -9.18 -20.66
C VAL A 256 -0.67 -8.96 -19.27
N THR A 257 -2.00 -9.07 -19.16
CA THR A 257 -2.71 -9.02 -17.90
C THR A 257 -3.62 -10.23 -17.79
N ALA A 258 -3.59 -10.93 -16.66
CA ALA A 258 -4.48 -12.03 -16.32
C ALA A 258 -5.19 -11.71 -15.01
N ILE A 259 -6.52 -11.89 -14.98
CA ILE A 259 -7.35 -11.69 -13.79
C ILE A 259 -8.16 -12.97 -13.55
N VAL A 260 -8.14 -13.47 -12.32
CA VAL A 260 -8.97 -14.56 -11.84
C VAL A 260 -9.84 -14.03 -10.71
N LEU A 261 -11.15 -14.08 -10.91
CA LEU A 261 -12.15 -13.53 -10.02
C LEU A 261 -13.18 -14.60 -9.67
N GLU A 262 -13.54 -14.74 -8.39
CA GLU A 262 -14.63 -15.61 -7.93
C GLU A 262 -15.99 -14.90 -8.14
N PRO A 263 -16.85 -15.39 -9.05
CA PRO A 263 -18.07 -14.66 -9.41
C PRO A 263 -19.08 -14.49 -8.28
N ARG A 264 -19.09 -15.40 -7.31
CA ARG A 264 -20.11 -15.43 -6.23
C ARG A 264 -19.78 -14.52 -5.07
N THR A 265 -18.49 -14.22 -4.88
CA THR A 265 -18.01 -13.39 -3.78
C THR A 265 -17.48 -12.05 -4.26
N GLY A 266 -16.91 -11.97 -5.46
CA GLY A 266 -16.20 -10.80 -5.99
C GLY A 266 -14.71 -10.79 -5.61
N GLU A 267 -14.24 -11.84 -4.93
CA GLU A 267 -12.83 -11.97 -4.52
C GLU A 267 -11.91 -12.09 -5.72
N ILE A 268 -10.84 -11.29 -5.72
CA ILE A 268 -9.73 -11.44 -6.66
C ILE A 268 -8.82 -12.56 -6.16
N LEU A 269 -8.82 -13.67 -6.87
CA LEU A 269 -7.95 -14.81 -6.57
C LEU A 269 -6.54 -14.61 -7.13
N ALA A 270 -6.45 -13.93 -8.28
CA ALA A 270 -5.19 -13.52 -8.88
C ALA A 270 -5.39 -12.30 -9.80
N MET A 271 -4.40 -11.43 -9.82
CA MET A 271 -4.26 -10.36 -10.81
C MET A 271 -2.77 -10.22 -11.15
N ALA A 272 -2.40 -10.76 -12.29
CA ALA A 272 -1.02 -10.79 -12.77
C ALA A 272 -0.82 -9.89 -13.97
N SER A 273 0.35 -9.26 -14.07
CA SER A 273 0.75 -8.44 -15.23
C SER A 273 2.21 -8.72 -15.59
N ALA A 274 2.50 -8.69 -16.88
CA ALA A 274 3.86 -8.72 -17.42
C ALA A 274 4.06 -7.50 -18.34
N PRO A 275 5.21 -6.76 -18.27
CA PRO A 275 6.36 -7.03 -17.40
C PRO A 275 6.08 -6.81 -15.92
N ALA A 276 6.78 -7.58 -15.08
CA ALA A 276 6.73 -7.47 -13.62
C ALA A 276 8.17 -7.31 -13.06
N PRO A 277 8.35 -6.80 -11.85
CA PRO A 277 9.66 -6.73 -11.19
C PRO A 277 10.30 -8.11 -11.08
N LYS A 278 11.61 -8.20 -11.26
CA LYS A 278 12.35 -9.47 -11.12
C LYS A 278 12.69 -9.73 -9.66
N GLY A 279 12.54 -10.98 -9.23
CA GLY A 279 13.05 -11.46 -7.94
C GLY A 279 12.43 -10.86 -6.69
N GLY A 280 11.24 -10.26 -6.79
CA GLY A 280 10.51 -9.73 -5.64
C GLY A 280 11.07 -8.46 -5.02
N ASP A 281 12.10 -7.89 -5.60
CA ASP A 281 12.57 -6.58 -5.17
C ASP A 281 11.71 -5.48 -5.81
N PHE A 282 10.64 -5.14 -5.12
CA PHE A 282 9.74 -4.06 -5.50
C PHE A 282 10.46 -2.71 -5.67
N ARG A 283 11.54 -2.50 -4.93
CA ARG A 283 12.29 -1.24 -4.95
C ARG A 283 13.12 -1.10 -6.23
N SER A 284 13.45 -2.22 -6.88
CA SER A 284 14.16 -2.24 -8.17
C SER A 284 13.23 -2.20 -9.39
N GLY A 285 11.89 -2.30 -9.18
CA GLY A 285 10.89 -2.24 -10.23
C GLY A 285 10.78 -0.85 -10.86
N THR A 286 10.69 -0.79 -12.18
CA THR A 286 10.33 0.46 -12.88
C THR A 286 8.86 0.78 -12.65
N ALA A 287 8.46 2.05 -12.81
CA ALA A 287 7.04 2.46 -12.72
C ALA A 287 6.13 1.63 -13.65
N ASP A 288 6.63 1.26 -14.83
CA ASP A 288 5.91 0.40 -15.78
C ASP A 288 5.69 -1.03 -15.25
N GLN A 289 6.65 -1.59 -14.53
CA GLN A 289 6.56 -2.93 -13.92
C GLN A 289 5.67 -2.97 -12.67
N LEU A 290 5.56 -1.84 -11.95
CA LEU A 290 4.74 -1.71 -10.75
C LEU A 290 3.30 -1.28 -11.05
N ARG A 291 2.98 -1.01 -12.31
CA ARG A 291 1.67 -0.52 -12.72
C ARG A 291 0.59 -1.59 -12.57
N LEU A 292 -0.51 -1.24 -11.92
CA LEU A 292 -1.72 -2.07 -11.77
C LEU A 292 -2.54 -2.10 -13.07
N ARG A 293 -2.00 -2.75 -14.12
CA ARG A 293 -2.57 -2.73 -15.48
C ARG A 293 -4.02 -3.23 -15.52
N GLY A 294 -4.40 -4.12 -14.62
CA GLY A 294 -5.75 -4.64 -14.52
C GLY A 294 -6.82 -3.57 -14.30
N ILE A 295 -6.44 -2.45 -13.68
CA ILE A 295 -7.36 -1.36 -13.31
C ILE A 295 -6.98 -0.01 -13.94
N THR A 296 -5.78 0.13 -14.50
CA THR A 296 -5.27 1.41 -15.05
C THR A 296 -5.14 1.42 -16.57
N ASP A 297 -4.99 0.26 -17.21
CA ASP A 297 -4.87 0.20 -18.66
C ASP A 297 -6.26 0.12 -19.29
N VAL A 298 -6.53 1.01 -20.24
CA VAL A 298 -7.75 0.98 -21.03
C VAL A 298 -7.47 0.52 -22.45
N TYR A 299 -8.40 -0.23 -23.02
CA TYR A 299 -8.32 -0.71 -24.40
C TYR A 299 -9.73 -0.92 -24.95
N GLU A 300 -9.89 -0.91 -26.27
CA GLU A 300 -11.15 -1.29 -26.88
C GLU A 300 -11.42 -2.80 -26.62
N PRO A 301 -12.51 -3.17 -25.94
CA PRO A 301 -12.75 -4.57 -25.60
C PRO A 301 -13.02 -5.47 -26.83
N GLY A 302 -13.35 -4.88 -27.95
CA GLY A 302 -13.66 -5.59 -29.19
C GLY A 302 -14.73 -6.66 -28.97
N SER A 303 -14.57 -7.82 -29.61
CA SER A 303 -15.59 -8.88 -29.59
C SER A 303 -15.92 -9.45 -28.21
N THR A 304 -15.14 -9.19 -27.16
CA THR A 304 -15.54 -9.58 -25.79
C THR A 304 -16.76 -8.79 -25.33
N PHE A 305 -16.96 -7.57 -25.84
CA PHE A 305 -18.09 -6.72 -25.52
C PHE A 305 -19.42 -7.18 -26.13
N LYS A 306 -19.40 -8.08 -27.13
CA LYS A 306 -20.63 -8.65 -27.72
C LYS A 306 -21.53 -9.33 -26.70
N ALA A 307 -20.96 -9.77 -25.57
CA ALA A 307 -21.72 -10.29 -24.44
C ALA A 307 -22.67 -9.23 -23.82
N VAL A 308 -22.28 -7.94 -23.80
CA VAL A 308 -23.15 -6.83 -23.34
C VAL A 308 -24.33 -6.70 -24.31
N THR A 309 -24.06 -6.65 -25.61
CA THR A 309 -25.07 -6.47 -26.66
C THR A 309 -26.10 -7.59 -26.67
N VAL A 310 -25.64 -8.85 -26.68
CA VAL A 310 -26.54 -10.01 -26.66
C VAL A 310 -27.24 -10.11 -25.31
N GLY A 311 -26.55 -9.84 -24.19
CA GLY A 311 -27.10 -9.81 -22.84
C GLY A 311 -28.24 -8.81 -22.68
N ALA A 312 -28.07 -7.60 -23.22
CA ALA A 312 -29.11 -6.57 -23.27
C ALA A 312 -30.35 -7.04 -24.02
N GLY A 313 -30.16 -7.69 -25.19
CA GLY A 313 -31.25 -8.24 -25.99
C GLY A 313 -32.01 -9.38 -25.27
N LEU A 314 -31.28 -10.29 -24.65
CA LEU A 314 -31.86 -11.40 -23.88
C LEU A 314 -32.63 -10.89 -22.65
N ALA A 315 -32.05 -9.95 -21.91
CA ALA A 315 -32.63 -9.42 -20.68
C ALA A 315 -33.92 -8.61 -20.95
N THR A 316 -33.98 -7.90 -22.08
CA THR A 316 -35.17 -7.15 -22.49
C THR A 316 -36.17 -7.99 -23.27
N GLY A 317 -35.82 -9.27 -23.59
CA GLY A 317 -36.65 -10.15 -24.41
C GLY A 317 -36.74 -9.76 -25.90
N ARG A 318 -35.99 -8.75 -26.31
CA ARG A 318 -35.96 -8.24 -27.68
C ARG A 318 -35.14 -9.14 -28.62
N ILE A 319 -34.17 -9.87 -28.09
CA ILE A 319 -33.38 -10.88 -28.79
C ILE A 319 -33.60 -12.21 -28.07
N LYS A 320 -33.79 -13.27 -28.86
CA LYS A 320 -33.82 -14.67 -28.40
C LYS A 320 -32.64 -15.42 -29.00
N PRO A 321 -32.18 -16.53 -28.43
CA PRO A 321 -31.10 -17.35 -29.03
C PRO A 321 -31.37 -17.72 -30.48
N THR A 322 -32.64 -17.89 -30.86
CA THR A 322 -33.10 -18.25 -32.19
C THR A 322 -33.45 -17.07 -33.08
N THR A 323 -33.32 -15.82 -32.62
CA THR A 323 -33.53 -14.62 -33.45
C THR A 323 -32.61 -14.67 -34.64
N ARG A 324 -33.15 -14.53 -35.83
CA ARG A 324 -32.41 -14.63 -37.08
C ARG A 324 -31.92 -13.26 -37.58
N VAL A 325 -30.73 -13.24 -38.13
CA VAL A 325 -30.13 -12.07 -38.74
C VAL A 325 -29.42 -12.46 -40.04
N GLU A 326 -29.56 -11.69 -41.10
CA GLU A 326 -28.85 -11.90 -42.33
C GLU A 326 -27.45 -11.30 -42.27
N VAL A 327 -26.44 -12.15 -42.42
CA VAL A 327 -25.03 -11.79 -42.44
C VAL A 327 -24.56 -11.80 -43.91
N GLY A 328 -24.19 -10.63 -44.43
CA GLY A 328 -23.62 -10.50 -45.77
C GLY A 328 -22.09 -10.50 -45.70
N ASN A 329 -21.45 -10.26 -46.86
CA ASN A 329 -19.99 -10.04 -46.93
C ASN A 329 -19.58 -8.69 -46.34
N SER A 330 -20.49 -7.73 -46.30
CA SER A 330 -20.35 -6.41 -45.69
C SER A 330 -21.73 -5.85 -45.37
N TRP A 331 -21.76 -4.90 -44.42
CA TRP A 331 -22.94 -4.12 -44.11
C TRP A 331 -22.56 -2.64 -44.10
N GLN A 332 -23.26 -1.85 -44.94
CA GLN A 332 -23.09 -0.41 -44.99
C GLN A 332 -24.22 0.28 -44.26
N LEU A 333 -23.88 1.19 -43.37
CA LEU A 333 -24.80 2.04 -42.67
C LEU A 333 -24.22 3.45 -42.65
N TYR A 334 -24.99 4.43 -43.16
CA TYR A 334 -24.50 5.79 -43.44
C TYR A 334 -23.19 5.76 -44.26
N ASP A 335 -22.14 6.39 -43.79
CA ASP A 335 -20.81 6.44 -44.41
C ASP A 335 -19.86 5.32 -43.93
N GLY A 336 -20.31 4.47 -42.96
CA GLY A 336 -19.53 3.37 -42.45
C GLY A 336 -19.79 2.03 -43.11
N THR A 337 -18.77 1.19 -43.19
CA THR A 337 -18.87 -0.19 -43.74
C THR A 337 -18.27 -1.18 -42.74
N LEU A 338 -19.09 -2.10 -42.28
CA LEU A 338 -18.68 -3.19 -41.38
C LEU A 338 -18.42 -4.49 -42.15
N ARG A 339 -17.39 -5.23 -41.73
CA ARG A 339 -17.04 -6.54 -42.26
C ARG A 339 -16.71 -7.50 -41.13
N ASP A 340 -16.96 -8.78 -41.38
CA ASP A 340 -16.49 -9.85 -40.50
C ASP A 340 -15.04 -10.19 -40.78
N THR A 341 -14.28 -10.55 -39.76
CA THR A 341 -12.90 -11.01 -39.85
C THR A 341 -12.83 -12.34 -40.62
N HIS A 342 -13.80 -13.21 -40.41
CA HIS A 342 -14.01 -14.47 -41.10
C HIS A 342 -15.43 -14.46 -41.66
N PRO A 343 -15.64 -14.06 -42.95
CA PRO A 343 -16.98 -13.97 -43.50
C PRO A 343 -17.66 -15.32 -43.63
N GLU A 344 -18.83 -15.47 -43.07
CA GLU A 344 -19.74 -16.61 -43.21
C GLU A 344 -21.13 -16.08 -43.60
N PRO A 345 -21.34 -15.69 -44.89
CA PRO A 345 -22.62 -15.15 -45.31
C PRO A 345 -23.77 -16.14 -45.19
N GLY A 346 -24.97 -15.58 -45.04
CA GLY A 346 -26.21 -16.35 -44.87
C GLY A 346 -27.00 -15.94 -43.63
N VAL A 347 -28.15 -16.58 -43.46
CA VAL A 347 -28.98 -16.31 -42.27
C VAL A 347 -28.43 -17.07 -41.07
N LYS A 348 -28.12 -16.35 -40.03
CA LYS A 348 -27.61 -16.89 -38.75
C LYS A 348 -28.59 -16.62 -37.62
N THR A 349 -28.66 -17.51 -36.65
CA THR A 349 -29.28 -17.20 -35.35
C THR A 349 -28.38 -16.32 -34.51
N ALA A 350 -28.91 -15.66 -33.48
CA ALA A 350 -28.13 -14.88 -32.53
C ALA A 350 -27.04 -15.73 -31.84
N THR A 351 -27.36 -17.02 -31.55
CA THR A 351 -26.40 -17.99 -31.00
C THR A 351 -25.23 -18.23 -31.98
N GLU A 352 -25.54 -18.49 -33.25
CA GLU A 352 -24.55 -18.73 -34.28
C GLU A 352 -23.69 -17.48 -34.52
N ALA A 353 -24.32 -16.30 -34.61
CA ALA A 353 -23.62 -15.02 -34.79
C ALA A 353 -22.61 -14.73 -33.64
N LEU A 354 -23.00 -15.07 -32.37
CA LEU A 354 -22.13 -14.95 -31.21
C LEU A 354 -20.98 -15.98 -31.27
N ARG A 355 -21.31 -17.25 -31.61
CA ARG A 355 -20.37 -18.37 -31.70
C ARG A 355 -19.24 -18.11 -32.70
N ILE A 356 -19.58 -17.67 -33.92
CA ILE A 356 -18.59 -17.35 -34.97
C ILE A 356 -18.03 -15.92 -34.82
N SER A 357 -18.46 -15.18 -33.79
CA SER A 357 -18.05 -13.80 -33.54
C SER A 357 -18.35 -12.83 -34.69
N SER A 358 -19.47 -12.99 -35.42
CA SER A 358 -19.84 -12.10 -36.53
C SER A 358 -20.03 -10.66 -36.04
N ASN A 359 -19.29 -9.72 -36.61
CA ASN A 359 -19.45 -8.29 -36.36
C ASN A 359 -20.77 -7.81 -36.99
N ILE A 360 -21.01 -8.18 -38.26
CA ILE A 360 -22.23 -7.80 -38.99
C ILE A 360 -23.47 -8.32 -38.26
N GLY A 361 -23.47 -9.60 -37.87
CA GLY A 361 -24.61 -10.23 -37.18
C GLY A 361 -24.96 -9.53 -35.88
N ILE A 362 -23.95 -9.28 -35.01
CA ILE A 362 -24.20 -8.65 -33.71
C ILE A 362 -24.58 -7.18 -33.84
N ALA A 363 -23.91 -6.42 -34.72
CA ALA A 363 -24.24 -5.00 -34.94
C ALA A 363 -25.67 -4.83 -35.54
N LYS A 364 -26.06 -5.70 -36.48
CA LYS A 364 -27.42 -5.70 -37.02
C LYS A 364 -28.45 -6.07 -35.95
N LEU A 365 -28.22 -7.11 -35.13
CA LEU A 365 -29.08 -7.46 -34.01
C LEU A 365 -29.27 -6.27 -33.06
N ALA A 366 -28.20 -5.54 -32.76
CA ALA A 366 -28.29 -4.34 -31.94
C ALA A 366 -29.11 -3.23 -32.63
N TYR A 367 -28.81 -2.97 -33.90
CA TYR A 367 -29.46 -1.92 -34.67
C TYR A 367 -30.98 -2.17 -34.84
N GLU A 368 -31.34 -3.40 -35.15
CA GLU A 368 -32.75 -3.78 -35.42
C GLU A 368 -33.58 -3.91 -34.13
N HIS A 369 -32.96 -4.35 -33.01
CA HIS A 369 -33.69 -4.70 -31.81
C HIS A 369 -33.40 -3.82 -30.58
N LEU A 370 -32.23 -3.16 -30.48
CA LEU A 370 -31.85 -2.37 -29.31
C LEU A 370 -31.83 -0.86 -29.57
N SER A 371 -31.96 -0.42 -30.83
CA SER A 371 -32.24 0.97 -31.14
C SER A 371 -33.72 1.25 -30.88
N SER A 372 -34.04 2.35 -30.22
CA SER A 372 -35.44 2.75 -30.01
C SER A 372 -35.77 4.04 -30.74
N SER A 373 -36.73 3.96 -31.66
CA SER A 373 -37.33 5.13 -32.25
C SER A 373 -38.18 5.87 -31.18
N GLY A 374 -37.76 7.09 -30.84
CA GLY A 374 -38.53 7.97 -29.93
C GLY A 374 -38.07 8.06 -28.47
N ASN A 375 -37.03 7.35 -28.08
CA ASN A 375 -36.38 7.55 -26.78
C ASN A 375 -35.00 8.21 -26.99
N PRO A 376 -34.63 9.27 -26.24
CA PRO A 376 -33.31 9.88 -26.36
C PRO A 376 -32.16 8.92 -26.06
N ASP A 377 -32.40 7.90 -25.20
CA ASP A 377 -31.40 6.90 -24.84
C ASP A 377 -31.65 5.58 -25.57
N SER A 378 -30.63 5.02 -26.25
CA SER A 378 -30.75 3.69 -26.82
C SER A 378 -30.78 2.63 -25.71
N VAL A 379 -31.48 1.52 -25.95
CA VAL A 379 -31.48 0.39 -25.03
C VAL A 379 -30.07 -0.12 -24.78
N LEU A 380 -29.22 -0.12 -25.80
CA LEU A 380 -27.83 -0.56 -25.66
C LEU A 380 -27.02 0.36 -24.74
N SER A 381 -27.17 1.70 -24.87
CA SER A 381 -26.49 2.66 -24.00
C SER A 381 -26.83 2.42 -22.52
N GLN A 382 -28.14 2.32 -22.22
CA GLN A 382 -28.62 2.02 -20.85
C GLN A 382 -28.04 0.73 -20.28
N TRP A 383 -27.83 -0.28 -21.13
CA TRP A 383 -27.26 -1.56 -20.69
C TRP A 383 -25.73 -1.51 -20.54
N ILE A 384 -25.06 -0.69 -21.32
CA ILE A 384 -23.63 -0.38 -21.13
C ILE A 384 -23.41 0.19 -19.72
N ASP A 385 -24.19 1.22 -19.38
CA ASP A 385 -24.13 1.86 -18.04
C ASP A 385 -24.50 0.88 -16.93
N ARG A 386 -25.54 0.07 -17.17
CA ARG A 386 -26.04 -0.91 -16.21
C ARG A 386 -25.01 -2.01 -15.90
N PHE A 387 -24.14 -2.37 -16.85
CA PHE A 387 -23.01 -3.27 -16.62
C PHE A 387 -21.81 -2.56 -15.96
N GLY A 388 -21.87 -1.23 -15.74
CA GLY A 388 -20.87 -0.44 -15.06
C GLY A 388 -19.73 0.06 -15.94
N PHE A 389 -19.87 0.01 -17.27
CA PHE A 389 -18.86 0.61 -18.14
C PHE A 389 -18.96 2.14 -18.11
N GLY A 390 -17.82 2.81 -18.17
CA GLY A 390 -17.72 4.27 -18.02
C GLY A 390 -17.62 4.75 -16.56
N ALA A 391 -17.69 3.84 -15.59
CA ALA A 391 -17.51 4.13 -14.17
C ALA A 391 -16.48 3.17 -13.53
N PRO A 392 -15.79 3.57 -12.46
CA PRO A 392 -14.95 2.65 -11.69
C PRO A 392 -15.77 1.45 -11.14
N THR A 393 -15.16 0.27 -11.07
CA THR A 393 -15.81 -0.92 -10.49
C THR A 393 -15.96 -0.82 -8.98
N GLY A 394 -15.14 0.05 -8.35
CA GLY A 394 -15.04 0.21 -6.92
C GLY A 394 -14.14 -0.82 -6.25
N ILE A 395 -13.22 -1.43 -7.01
CA ILE A 395 -12.20 -2.33 -6.44
C ILE A 395 -11.36 -1.59 -5.40
N ASP A 396 -11.01 -2.26 -4.34
CA ASP A 396 -10.24 -1.73 -3.20
C ASP A 396 -8.73 -1.61 -3.49
N LEU A 397 -8.41 -0.99 -4.62
CA LEU A 397 -7.04 -0.69 -5.07
C LEU A 397 -6.95 0.78 -5.52
N PRO A 398 -5.79 1.43 -5.32
CA PRO A 398 -5.63 2.82 -5.70
C PRO A 398 -5.44 2.98 -7.22
N GLY A 399 -5.97 4.06 -7.77
CA GLY A 399 -5.70 4.47 -9.16
C GLY A 399 -6.58 3.81 -10.21
N GLU A 400 -7.73 3.22 -9.84
CA GLU A 400 -8.68 2.70 -10.81
C GLU A 400 -9.19 3.80 -11.76
N VAL A 401 -9.28 3.48 -13.05
CA VAL A 401 -9.82 4.39 -14.07
C VAL A 401 -11.19 3.90 -14.58
N PRO A 402 -12.11 4.81 -14.94
CA PRO A 402 -13.48 4.45 -15.32
C PRO A 402 -13.63 3.81 -16.71
N GLY A 403 -12.55 3.80 -17.52
CA GLY A 403 -12.67 3.54 -18.94
C GLY A 403 -13.19 4.77 -19.72
N ILE A 404 -13.61 4.57 -20.96
CA ILE A 404 -14.12 5.64 -21.81
C ILE A 404 -15.37 5.11 -22.53
N VAL A 405 -16.52 5.69 -22.22
CA VAL A 405 -17.80 5.39 -22.90
C VAL A 405 -18.41 6.72 -23.30
N PRO A 406 -18.64 6.98 -24.60
CA PRO A 406 -19.29 8.19 -25.03
C PRO A 406 -20.76 8.18 -24.64
N GLU A 407 -21.28 9.32 -24.16
CA GLU A 407 -22.71 9.50 -23.91
C GLU A 407 -23.52 9.27 -25.18
N TYR A 408 -24.76 8.84 -25.04
CA TYR A 408 -25.57 8.48 -26.20
C TYR A 408 -25.77 9.62 -27.21
N ASP A 409 -25.89 10.85 -26.73
CA ASP A 409 -26.03 12.07 -27.56
C ASP A 409 -24.75 12.41 -28.36
N GLN A 410 -23.61 11.84 -27.98
CA GLN A 410 -22.33 11.95 -28.68
C GLN A 410 -22.12 10.86 -29.75
N TRP A 411 -23.06 9.92 -29.88
CA TRP A 411 -22.94 8.85 -30.84
C TRP A 411 -23.02 9.41 -32.27
N SER A 412 -22.06 9.06 -33.09
CA SER A 412 -22.00 9.41 -34.50
C SER A 412 -22.81 8.40 -35.35
N GLY A 413 -22.95 8.68 -36.64
CA GLY A 413 -23.57 7.76 -37.60
C GLY A 413 -22.89 6.39 -37.66
N THR A 414 -21.61 6.26 -37.32
CA THR A 414 -20.86 4.99 -37.27
C THR A 414 -20.91 4.29 -35.92
N SER A 415 -21.35 4.95 -34.86
CA SER A 415 -21.45 4.35 -33.51
C SER A 415 -22.32 3.07 -33.47
N PRO A 416 -23.46 2.98 -34.20
CA PRO A 416 -24.22 1.74 -34.25
C PRO A 416 -23.53 0.55 -34.92
N LEU A 417 -22.50 0.81 -35.70
CA LEU A 417 -21.66 -0.24 -36.29
C LEU A 417 -20.58 -0.71 -35.31
N ASN A 418 -20.05 0.20 -34.50
CA ASN A 418 -18.84 0.00 -33.71
C ASN A 418 -19.12 -0.39 -32.25
N ILE A 419 -19.96 0.35 -31.54
CA ILE A 419 -20.18 0.15 -30.10
C ILE A 419 -20.73 -1.25 -29.78
N PRO A 420 -21.70 -1.81 -30.55
CA PRO A 420 -22.20 -3.16 -30.25
C PRO A 420 -21.14 -4.27 -30.29
N ILE A 421 -20.02 -4.02 -30.96
CA ILE A 421 -18.92 -4.99 -31.12
C ILE A 421 -17.68 -4.58 -30.31
N GLY A 422 -17.79 -3.55 -29.45
CA GLY A 422 -16.75 -3.10 -28.53
C GLY A 422 -15.67 -2.20 -29.14
N HIS A 423 -15.99 -1.50 -30.21
CA HIS A 423 -15.15 -0.42 -30.77
C HIS A 423 -15.75 0.94 -30.45
N GLY A 424 -14.92 1.98 -30.39
CA GLY A 424 -15.35 3.34 -30.03
C GLY A 424 -15.66 3.53 -28.54
N ILE A 425 -15.33 2.54 -27.72
CA ILE A 425 -15.33 2.57 -26.26
C ILE A 425 -14.01 2.01 -25.75
N ALA A 426 -13.61 2.35 -24.54
CA ALA A 426 -12.46 1.74 -23.89
C ALA A 426 -12.83 1.27 -22.48
N ALA A 427 -12.42 0.05 -22.14
CA ALA A 427 -12.67 -0.59 -20.85
C ALA A 427 -11.35 -1.05 -20.21
N THR A 428 -11.34 -1.19 -18.90
CA THR A 428 -10.24 -1.83 -18.18
C THR A 428 -10.40 -3.34 -18.15
N PRO A 429 -9.30 -4.12 -17.98
CA PRO A 429 -9.39 -5.56 -17.81
C PRO A 429 -10.32 -6.00 -16.67
N ILE A 430 -10.37 -5.25 -15.55
CA ILE A 430 -11.24 -5.58 -14.42
C ILE A 430 -12.73 -5.38 -14.77
N GLN A 431 -13.08 -4.37 -15.55
CA GLN A 431 -14.48 -4.19 -16.02
C GLN A 431 -14.93 -5.35 -16.91
N ILE A 432 -14.05 -5.87 -17.77
CA ILE A 432 -14.34 -7.06 -18.57
C ILE A 432 -14.45 -8.30 -17.70
N ALA A 433 -13.57 -8.49 -16.71
CA ALA A 433 -13.68 -9.60 -15.76
C ALA A 433 -14.99 -9.53 -14.96
N GLN A 434 -15.41 -8.34 -14.49
CA GLN A 434 -16.67 -8.12 -13.78
C GLN A 434 -17.89 -8.40 -14.66
N LEU A 435 -17.87 -8.04 -15.95
CA LEU A 435 -18.92 -8.41 -16.91
C LEU A 435 -19.14 -9.93 -16.95
N TYR A 436 -18.05 -10.67 -17.15
CA TYR A 436 -18.15 -12.15 -17.25
C TYR A 436 -18.49 -12.80 -15.92
N ALA A 437 -17.98 -12.27 -14.80
CA ALA A 437 -18.39 -12.69 -13.46
C ALA A 437 -19.89 -12.45 -13.21
N THR A 438 -20.43 -11.32 -13.66
CA THR A 438 -21.87 -11.02 -13.57
C THR A 438 -22.71 -12.03 -14.34
N ILE A 439 -22.26 -12.42 -15.53
CA ILE A 439 -22.94 -13.47 -16.33
C ILE A 439 -22.88 -14.81 -15.60
N ALA A 440 -21.70 -15.19 -15.10
CA ALA A 440 -21.46 -16.45 -14.38
C ALA A 440 -22.22 -16.52 -13.05
N ASN A 441 -22.52 -15.37 -12.43
CA ASN A 441 -23.25 -15.23 -11.16
C ASN A 441 -24.74 -14.93 -11.38
N ASP A 442 -25.38 -15.58 -12.36
CA ASP A 442 -26.82 -15.44 -12.61
C ASP A 442 -27.28 -13.96 -12.77
N GLY A 443 -26.43 -13.08 -13.28
CA GLY A 443 -26.73 -11.69 -13.52
C GLY A 443 -26.64 -10.79 -12.28
N VAL A 444 -26.03 -11.25 -11.21
CA VAL A 444 -25.70 -10.44 -10.03
C VAL A 444 -24.25 -9.99 -10.12
N GLN A 445 -24.04 -8.70 -10.28
CA GLN A 445 -22.74 -8.06 -10.21
C GLN A 445 -22.33 -7.90 -8.75
N ILE A 446 -21.09 -8.23 -8.45
CA ILE A 446 -20.48 -8.00 -7.13
C ILE A 446 -19.27 -7.10 -7.33
N THR A 447 -19.11 -6.12 -6.45
CA THR A 447 -17.92 -5.25 -6.47
C THR A 447 -16.66 -6.11 -6.29
N PRO A 448 -15.72 -6.11 -7.24
CA PRO A 448 -14.47 -6.82 -7.08
C PRO A 448 -13.70 -6.29 -5.87
N HIS A 449 -13.05 -7.16 -5.12
CA HIS A 449 -12.23 -6.75 -3.99
C HIS A 449 -11.06 -7.71 -3.77
N VAL A 450 -9.97 -7.18 -3.27
CA VAL A 450 -8.78 -7.96 -2.93
C VAL A 450 -8.79 -8.32 -1.45
N VAL A 451 -9.18 -7.39 -0.57
CA VAL A 451 -9.24 -7.63 0.88
C VAL A 451 -10.57 -8.25 1.26
N THR A 452 -10.50 -9.38 1.92
CA THR A 452 -11.67 -10.16 2.37
C THR A 452 -11.98 -9.97 3.84
N ARG A 453 -10.96 -9.57 4.63
CA ARG A 453 -11.10 -9.41 6.08
C ARG A 453 -10.09 -8.41 6.62
N ILE A 454 -10.52 -7.64 7.62
CA ILE A 454 -9.68 -6.76 8.45
C ILE A 454 -9.82 -7.22 9.90
N ASP A 455 -8.71 -7.51 10.56
CA ASP A 455 -8.71 -7.91 11.97
C ASP A 455 -9.40 -6.84 12.83
N GLY A 456 -10.27 -7.27 13.74
CA GLY A 456 -11.08 -6.40 14.58
C GLY A 456 -12.31 -5.78 13.90
N GLN A 457 -12.48 -5.93 12.56
CA GLN A 457 -13.68 -5.44 11.85
C GLN A 457 -14.52 -6.57 11.23
N GLY A 458 -13.95 -7.76 11.08
CA GLY A 458 -14.62 -8.91 10.45
C GLY A 458 -14.48 -8.92 8.92
N PRO A 459 -15.35 -9.71 8.22
CA PRO A 459 -15.35 -9.81 6.76
C PRO A 459 -15.69 -8.47 6.09
N VAL A 460 -15.09 -8.21 4.94
CA VAL A 460 -15.47 -7.09 4.06
C VAL A 460 -16.71 -7.48 3.28
N GLU A 461 -17.75 -6.66 3.38
CA GLU A 461 -19.00 -6.87 2.64
C GLU A 461 -18.92 -6.17 1.28
N ALA A 462 -18.95 -6.96 0.19
CA ALA A 462 -19.00 -6.44 -1.17
C ALA A 462 -20.43 -6.05 -1.57
N THR A 463 -20.58 -4.93 -2.27
CA THR A 463 -21.87 -4.50 -2.82
C THR A 463 -22.33 -5.48 -3.90
N ARG A 464 -23.63 -5.83 -3.85
CA ARG A 464 -24.28 -6.77 -4.78
C ARG A 464 -25.41 -6.07 -5.51
N THR A 465 -25.39 -6.09 -6.84
CA THR A 465 -26.39 -5.43 -7.68
C THR A 465 -26.91 -6.40 -8.73
N ARG A 466 -28.21 -6.55 -8.85
CA ARG A 466 -28.80 -7.33 -9.95
C ARG A 466 -28.79 -6.51 -11.23
N VAL A 467 -27.90 -6.85 -12.14
CA VAL A 467 -27.76 -6.20 -13.44
C VAL A 467 -28.74 -6.78 -14.45
N MET A 468 -28.88 -8.12 -14.49
CA MET A 468 -29.77 -8.77 -15.46
C MET A 468 -30.55 -9.92 -14.83
N PRO A 469 -31.70 -10.34 -15.45
CA PRO A 469 -32.45 -11.49 -15.00
C PRO A 469 -31.62 -12.78 -15.06
N ALA A 470 -31.72 -13.63 -14.04
CA ALA A 470 -30.95 -14.87 -13.94
C ALA A 470 -31.16 -15.80 -15.17
N ARG A 471 -32.38 -15.86 -15.70
CA ARG A 471 -32.66 -16.63 -16.92
C ARG A 471 -31.86 -16.12 -18.11
N ALA A 472 -31.76 -14.79 -18.29
CA ALA A 472 -31.01 -14.19 -19.39
C ALA A 472 -29.51 -14.46 -19.24
N ALA A 473 -28.97 -14.36 -18.00
CA ALA A 473 -27.57 -14.65 -17.71
C ALA A 473 -27.22 -16.11 -18.04
N ARG A 474 -28.00 -17.06 -17.56
CA ARG A 474 -27.80 -18.50 -17.88
C ARG A 474 -27.88 -18.77 -19.37
N THR A 475 -28.88 -18.18 -20.07
CA THR A 475 -29.01 -18.33 -21.51
C THR A 475 -27.78 -17.79 -22.24
N LEU A 476 -27.25 -16.61 -21.79
CA LEU A 476 -26.04 -16.04 -22.36
C LEU A 476 -24.81 -16.93 -22.09
N ALA A 477 -24.66 -17.46 -20.87
CA ALA A 477 -23.59 -18.38 -20.52
C ALA A 477 -23.61 -19.63 -21.43
N GLN A 478 -24.79 -20.24 -21.66
CA GLN A 478 -24.95 -21.38 -22.60
C GLN A 478 -24.58 -21.01 -24.04
N MET A 479 -24.94 -19.79 -24.49
CA MET A 479 -24.52 -19.34 -25.83
C MET A 479 -22.99 -19.14 -25.91
N LEU A 480 -22.34 -18.67 -24.81
CA LEU A 480 -20.90 -18.50 -24.71
C LEU A 480 -20.13 -19.84 -24.62
N GLU A 481 -20.75 -20.92 -24.10
CA GLU A 481 -20.18 -22.28 -24.21
C GLU A 481 -19.99 -22.69 -25.68
N GLY A 482 -20.92 -22.31 -26.54
CA GLY A 482 -20.80 -22.55 -27.99
C GLY A 482 -19.58 -21.88 -28.63
N VAL A 483 -19.09 -20.79 -28.07
CA VAL A 483 -17.88 -20.11 -28.57
C VAL A 483 -16.62 -20.95 -28.31
N VAL A 484 -16.60 -21.75 -27.24
CA VAL A 484 -15.46 -22.60 -26.85
C VAL A 484 -15.58 -24.03 -27.45
N SER A 485 -16.69 -24.33 -28.10
CA SER A 485 -16.87 -25.61 -28.80
C SER A 485 -15.97 -25.70 -30.05
N ASP A 486 -15.86 -26.91 -30.61
CA ASP A 486 -15.02 -27.23 -31.79
C ASP A 486 -15.27 -26.31 -32.99
N ASN A 487 -16.52 -25.84 -33.16
CA ASN A 487 -16.89 -24.92 -34.27
C ASN A 487 -16.95 -23.47 -33.82
N GLY A 488 -16.41 -23.13 -32.66
CA GLY A 488 -16.35 -21.77 -32.13
C GLY A 488 -14.98 -21.12 -32.26
N THR A 489 -14.94 -19.80 -32.10
CA THR A 489 -13.68 -19.02 -32.23
C THR A 489 -12.72 -19.21 -31.03
N GLY A 490 -13.18 -19.81 -29.94
CA GLY A 490 -12.45 -20.01 -28.68
C GLY A 490 -12.10 -21.46 -28.37
N SER A 491 -12.16 -22.38 -29.34
CA SER A 491 -11.93 -23.82 -29.12
C SER A 491 -10.62 -24.16 -28.43
N ALA A 492 -9.57 -23.35 -28.59
CA ALA A 492 -8.30 -23.51 -27.89
C ALA A 492 -8.39 -23.34 -26.36
N ALA A 493 -9.47 -22.77 -25.84
CA ALA A 493 -9.73 -22.63 -24.39
C ALA A 493 -10.52 -23.80 -23.80
N ALA A 494 -10.88 -24.83 -24.59
CA ALA A 494 -11.58 -26.00 -24.10
C ALA A 494 -10.71 -26.82 -23.12
N ILE A 495 -11.31 -27.21 -21.99
CA ILE A 495 -10.63 -27.99 -20.96
C ILE A 495 -11.38 -29.33 -20.85
N PRO A 496 -10.73 -30.49 -21.10
CA PRO A 496 -11.35 -31.80 -20.97
C PRO A 496 -11.99 -32.01 -19.58
N GLY A 497 -13.28 -32.40 -19.58
CA GLY A 497 -14.02 -32.62 -18.34
C GLY A 497 -14.66 -31.39 -17.71
N TYR A 498 -14.47 -30.20 -18.33
CA TYR A 498 -15.10 -28.95 -17.89
C TYR A 498 -16.00 -28.36 -18.97
N SER A 499 -17.10 -27.72 -18.56
CA SER A 499 -17.87 -26.82 -19.40
C SER A 499 -17.24 -25.43 -19.32
N VAL A 500 -16.70 -24.95 -20.44
CA VAL A 500 -16.04 -23.66 -20.51
C VAL A 500 -16.88 -22.72 -21.38
N ALA A 501 -17.25 -21.57 -20.82
CA ALA A 501 -17.91 -20.48 -21.53
C ALA A 501 -16.95 -19.30 -21.66
N GLY A 502 -16.89 -18.68 -22.85
CA GLY A 502 -15.96 -17.58 -23.04
C GLY A 502 -16.18 -16.81 -24.32
N LYS A 503 -15.35 -15.79 -24.55
CA LYS A 503 -15.36 -15.00 -25.79
C LYS A 503 -13.96 -14.53 -26.13
N THR A 504 -13.57 -14.74 -27.35
CA THR A 504 -12.33 -14.19 -27.94
C THR A 504 -12.52 -12.71 -28.28
N GLY A 505 -11.47 -11.93 -28.15
CA GLY A 505 -11.41 -10.52 -28.56
C GLY A 505 -10.23 -10.26 -29.46
N THR A 506 -10.42 -9.37 -30.43
CA THR A 506 -9.36 -8.82 -31.25
C THR A 506 -9.68 -7.35 -31.49
N THR A 507 -8.74 -6.48 -31.20
CA THR A 507 -8.92 -5.05 -31.37
C THR A 507 -7.63 -4.38 -31.81
N LYS A 508 -7.73 -3.18 -32.35
CA LYS A 508 -6.58 -2.30 -32.58
C LYS A 508 -6.44 -1.39 -31.39
N LYS A 509 -5.27 -1.35 -30.79
CA LYS A 509 -4.95 -0.31 -29.82
C LYS A 509 -4.70 0.98 -30.58
N ILE A 510 -5.44 2.04 -30.24
CA ILE A 510 -5.12 3.40 -30.68
C ILE A 510 -3.97 3.85 -29.79
N ASP A 511 -2.82 4.17 -30.39
CA ASP A 511 -1.62 4.69 -29.69
C ASP A 511 -1.83 6.13 -29.27
#